data_88e286b67c7745eda2beaa01dd403fbf
#
_entry.id   88e286b67c7745eda2beaa01dd403fbf
#
_cell.length_a   1.000
_cell.length_b   1.000
_cell.length_c   1.000
_cell.angle_alpha   90.00
_cell.angle_beta   90.00
_cell.angle_gamma   90.00
#
_symmetry.space_group_name_H-M   'P 1'
#
loop_
_entity.id
_entity.type
_entity.pdbx_description
1 polymer ?
#
loop_
_entity_poly.entity_id
_entity_poly.type
_entity_poly.pdbx_seq_one_letter_code
_entity_poly.pdbx_strand_id
1 'polypeptide(L)'
;KIGNDPTGLEHPELLKMKADTQHSGTIINGISRIGFMSGGHKAYWKDEDFATVLAQKAKEFIAGQKDKPFFLYYSLPSIHVPRSPNARFVGSTKMGPRGDEIVQMDWVVGDIMNTLRELGIDKNTLVIFSSDNGPVLDDGYTDQAVELLGKHKPT
;
A
#
# COMPACT_ATOMS: atom_id res chain seq x y z
N LYS A 1 3.16 -24.88 -12.17
CA LYS A 1 2.55 -24.42 -10.91
C LYS A 1 3.39 -24.89 -9.74
N ILE A 2 3.79 -23.99 -8.87
CA ILE A 2 4.48 -24.29 -7.61
C ILE A 2 3.46 -24.06 -6.49
N GLY A 3 3.16 -25.10 -5.70
CA GLY A 3 2.18 -25.05 -4.62
C GLY A 3 0.76 -25.44 -5.02
N ASN A 4 -0.10 -25.55 -4.00
CA ASN A 4 -1.48 -26.04 -4.13
C ASN A 4 -2.52 -24.95 -3.83
N ASP A 5 -2.09 -23.74 -3.47
CA ASP A 5 -3.01 -22.66 -3.19
C ASP A 5 -3.68 -22.14 -4.49
N PRO A 6 -4.94 -21.68 -4.44
CA PRO A 6 -5.66 -21.24 -5.62
C PRO A 6 -4.96 -20.04 -6.30
N THR A 7 -5.05 -19.97 -7.61
CA THR A 7 -4.45 -18.91 -8.42
C THR A 7 -5.53 -18.06 -9.09
N GLY A 8 -5.19 -16.82 -9.42
CA GLY A 8 -6.12 -15.89 -10.05
C GLY A 8 -6.58 -16.31 -11.44
N LEU A 9 -5.78 -17.12 -12.17
CA LEU A 9 -6.17 -17.68 -13.46
C LEU A 9 -7.17 -18.84 -13.33
N GLU A 10 -6.95 -19.72 -12.35
CA GLU A 10 -7.77 -20.92 -12.15
C GLU A 10 -9.06 -20.63 -11.39
N HIS A 11 -9.04 -19.61 -10.52
CA HIS A 11 -10.13 -19.28 -9.60
C HIS A 11 -10.49 -17.78 -9.63
N PRO A 12 -10.89 -17.22 -10.79
CA PRO A 12 -11.26 -15.80 -10.88
C PRO A 12 -12.44 -15.42 -9.99
N GLU A 13 -13.29 -16.36 -9.62
CA GLU A 13 -14.42 -16.15 -8.72
C GLU A 13 -14.02 -15.81 -7.27
N LEU A 14 -12.77 -16.08 -6.89
CA LEU A 14 -12.23 -15.74 -5.57
C LEU A 14 -11.62 -14.35 -5.51
N LEU A 15 -11.58 -13.63 -6.63
CA LEU A 15 -10.89 -12.34 -6.72
C LEU A 15 -11.80 -11.17 -6.38
N LYS A 16 -11.31 -10.26 -5.55
CA LYS A 16 -11.85 -8.91 -5.35
C LYS A 16 -11.43 -7.95 -6.46
N MET A 17 -10.26 -8.20 -7.03
CA MET A 17 -9.66 -7.42 -8.11
C MET A 17 -9.28 -8.35 -9.26
N LYS A 18 -9.61 -7.95 -10.50
CA LYS A 18 -9.32 -8.75 -11.68
C LYS A 18 -7.82 -9.04 -11.78
N ALA A 19 -7.48 -10.31 -12.07
CA ALA A 19 -6.12 -10.69 -12.40
C ALA A 19 -5.66 -10.06 -13.72
N ASP A 20 -4.38 -9.75 -13.81
CA ASP A 20 -3.72 -9.35 -15.06
C ASP A 20 -2.65 -10.38 -15.46
N THR A 21 -1.87 -10.05 -16.49
CA THR A 21 -0.84 -10.96 -17.02
C THR A 21 0.30 -11.22 -16.04
N GLN A 22 0.57 -10.31 -15.10
CA GLN A 22 1.62 -10.45 -14.10
C GLN A 22 1.08 -10.92 -12.75
N HIS A 23 -0.07 -10.36 -12.32
CA HIS A 23 -0.72 -10.69 -11.05
C HIS A 23 -1.79 -11.75 -11.24
N SER A 24 -1.36 -12.96 -11.55
CA SER A 24 -2.23 -14.11 -11.85
C SER A 24 -1.89 -15.36 -11.03
N GLY A 25 -0.91 -15.26 -10.12
CA GLY A 25 -0.46 -16.34 -9.25
C GLY A 25 -1.36 -16.56 -8.04
N THR A 26 -0.78 -16.95 -6.91
CA THR A 26 -1.53 -17.30 -5.70
C THR A 26 -2.42 -16.16 -5.22
N ILE A 27 -3.64 -16.49 -4.81
CA ILE A 27 -4.60 -15.55 -4.25
C ILE A 27 -4.35 -15.40 -2.75
N ILE A 28 -4.14 -14.15 -2.31
CA ILE A 28 -4.10 -13.79 -0.89
C ILE A 28 -5.23 -12.81 -0.63
N ASN A 29 -6.20 -13.21 0.20
CA ASN A 29 -7.35 -12.39 0.58
C ASN A 29 -8.09 -11.73 -0.60
N GLY A 30 -8.23 -12.47 -1.70
CA GLY A 30 -8.95 -12.03 -2.89
C GLY A 30 -8.11 -11.24 -3.90
N ILE A 31 -6.79 -11.17 -3.71
CA ILE A 31 -5.88 -10.50 -4.64
C ILE A 31 -4.83 -11.50 -5.11
N SER A 32 -4.70 -11.67 -6.43
CA SER A 32 -3.68 -12.55 -7.00
C SER A 32 -2.31 -11.88 -7.05
N ARG A 33 -1.27 -12.67 -6.83
CA ARG A 33 0.11 -12.22 -6.73
C ARG A 33 0.92 -12.58 -7.97
N ILE A 34 2.11 -12.01 -8.09
CA ILE A 34 3.05 -12.32 -9.18
C ILE A 34 3.52 -13.77 -9.11
N GLY A 35 3.70 -14.32 -7.90
CA GLY A 35 4.26 -15.63 -7.68
C GLY A 35 3.25 -16.69 -7.22
N PHE A 36 3.76 -17.90 -7.04
CA PHE A 36 3.01 -19.04 -6.53
C PHE A 36 3.47 -19.38 -5.13
N MET A 37 2.51 -19.61 -4.23
CA MET A 37 2.75 -19.89 -2.81
C MET A 37 2.03 -21.16 -2.40
N SER A 38 2.49 -21.77 -1.31
CA SER A 38 1.88 -22.94 -0.71
C SER A 38 2.11 -22.92 0.80
N GLY A 39 1.05 -23.02 1.57
CA GLY A 39 1.13 -22.94 3.03
C GLY A 39 1.37 -21.51 3.55
N GLY A 40 1.73 -21.42 4.84
CA GLY A 40 2.03 -20.12 5.47
C GLY A 40 0.82 -19.21 5.65
N HIS A 41 -0.40 -19.71 5.62
CA HIS A 41 -1.66 -18.93 5.63
C HIS A 41 -1.80 -18.02 6.86
N LYS A 42 -1.13 -18.33 7.95
CA LYS A 42 -1.08 -17.45 9.14
C LYS A 42 -0.33 -16.14 8.90
N ALA A 43 0.50 -16.10 7.87
CA ALA A 43 1.24 -14.90 7.48
C ALA A 43 0.51 -14.09 6.39
N TYR A 44 -0.67 -14.52 5.95
CA TYR A 44 -1.45 -13.78 4.97
C TYR A 44 -1.93 -12.46 5.56
N TRP A 45 -1.79 -11.42 4.76
CA TRP A 45 -2.18 -10.05 5.10
C TRP A 45 -3.43 -9.63 4.32
N LYS A 46 -4.00 -8.51 4.73
CA LYS A 46 -5.01 -7.79 3.95
C LYS A 46 -4.38 -6.51 3.42
N ASP A 47 -4.43 -6.32 2.11
CA ASP A 47 -3.82 -5.15 1.47
C ASP A 47 -4.47 -3.86 1.96
N GLU A 48 -5.79 -3.85 2.13
CA GLU A 48 -6.56 -2.72 2.62
C GLU A 48 -6.12 -2.23 4.02
N ASP A 49 -5.51 -3.10 4.82
CA ASP A 49 -5.07 -2.77 6.18
C ASP A 49 -3.57 -2.42 6.25
N PHE A 50 -2.82 -2.63 5.18
CA PHE A 50 -1.36 -2.56 5.17
C PHE A 50 -0.83 -1.22 5.70
N ALA A 51 -1.29 -0.12 5.10
CA ALA A 51 -0.82 1.22 5.46
C ALA A 51 -1.13 1.56 6.92
N THR A 52 -2.32 1.21 7.40
CA THR A 52 -2.74 1.50 8.78
C THR A 52 -2.01 0.67 9.81
N VAL A 53 -1.78 -0.62 9.52
CA VAL A 53 -1.02 -1.51 10.40
C VAL A 53 0.44 -1.08 10.49
N LEU A 54 1.06 -0.77 9.36
CA LEU A 54 2.46 -0.31 9.34
C LEU A 54 2.62 1.06 10.02
N ALA A 55 1.68 2.00 9.80
CA ALA A 55 1.68 3.29 10.50
C ALA A 55 1.61 3.09 12.03
N GLN A 56 0.73 2.21 12.49
CA GLN A 56 0.61 1.89 13.92
C GLN A 56 1.92 1.31 14.46
N LYS A 57 2.56 0.39 13.74
CA LYS A 57 3.86 -0.20 14.14
C LYS A 57 4.98 0.84 14.18
N ALA A 58 5.01 1.77 13.23
CA ALA A 58 5.97 2.88 13.23
C ALA A 58 5.77 3.78 14.47
N LYS A 59 4.52 4.13 14.78
CA LYS A 59 4.17 4.94 15.96
C LYS A 59 4.57 4.25 17.27
N GLU A 60 4.27 2.95 17.41
CA GLU A 60 4.67 2.16 18.57
C GLU A 60 6.20 2.16 18.74
N PHE A 61 6.94 1.97 17.64
CA PHE A 61 8.40 2.04 17.66
C PHE A 61 8.90 3.42 18.08
N ILE A 62 8.42 4.49 17.48
CA ILE A 62 8.81 5.87 17.81
C ILE A 62 8.55 6.16 19.28
N ALA A 63 7.35 5.83 19.77
CA ALA A 63 7.00 6.04 21.18
C ALA A 63 7.92 5.27 22.14
N GLY A 64 8.27 4.03 21.80
CA GLY A 64 9.17 3.20 22.58
C GLY A 64 10.64 3.67 22.55
N GLN A 65 11.02 4.52 21.61
CA GLN A 65 12.40 5.03 21.45
C GLN A 65 12.54 6.52 21.72
N LYS A 66 11.49 7.23 22.12
CA LYS A 66 11.47 8.71 22.24
C LYS A 66 12.60 9.33 23.06
N ASP A 67 13.14 8.59 24.03
CA ASP A 67 14.20 9.04 24.95
C ASP A 67 15.62 8.61 24.50
N LYS A 68 15.74 8.04 23.31
CA LYS A 68 17.00 7.51 22.75
C LYS A 68 17.16 7.90 21.28
N PRO A 69 18.40 8.01 20.78
CA PRO A 69 18.60 8.08 19.33
C PRO A 69 18.04 6.84 18.64
N PHE A 70 17.33 7.03 17.53
CA PHE A 70 16.81 5.93 16.72
C PHE A 70 16.97 6.23 15.24
N PHE A 71 16.94 5.19 14.44
CA PHE A 71 16.80 5.22 13.00
C PHE A 71 15.60 4.35 12.62
N LEU A 72 14.63 4.95 11.94
CA LEU A 72 13.47 4.24 11.39
C LEU A 72 13.48 4.34 9.88
N TYR A 73 13.65 3.20 9.20
CA TYR A 73 13.39 3.08 7.77
C TYR A 73 11.97 2.54 7.58
N TYR A 74 11.07 3.40 7.12
CA TYR A 74 9.67 3.05 6.92
C TYR A 74 9.36 2.90 5.44
N SER A 75 9.38 1.66 4.95
CA SER A 75 9.07 1.33 3.55
C SER A 75 7.57 1.18 3.37
N LEU A 76 6.92 2.24 2.92
CA LEU A 76 5.49 2.24 2.63
C LEU A 76 5.24 1.65 1.23
N PRO A 77 4.36 0.63 1.08
CA PRO A 77 4.10 0.00 -0.22
C PRO A 77 3.22 0.84 -1.16
N SER A 78 2.48 1.83 -0.62
CA SER A 78 1.69 2.74 -1.46
C SER A 78 2.65 3.59 -2.32
N ILE A 79 2.40 3.72 -3.54
CA ILE A 79 1.25 3.48 -4.43
C ILE A 79 1.49 2.32 -5.41
N HIS A 80 2.30 1.34 -5.04
CA HIS A 80 2.57 0.19 -5.90
C HIS A 80 1.32 -0.69 -6.08
N VAL A 81 1.19 -1.33 -7.23
CA VAL A 81 0.13 -2.32 -7.48
C VAL A 81 0.36 -3.59 -6.64
N PRO A 82 -0.69 -4.28 -6.22
CA PRO A 82 -2.12 -3.99 -6.38
C PRO A 82 -2.54 -2.82 -5.47
N ARG A 83 -3.29 -1.86 -6.02
CA ARG A 83 -3.77 -0.70 -5.28
C ARG A 83 -5.07 -1.04 -4.57
N SER A 84 -4.99 -1.17 -3.27
CA SER A 84 -6.12 -1.56 -2.41
C SER A 84 -6.21 -0.61 -1.20
N PRO A 85 -6.66 0.62 -1.41
CA PRO A 85 -6.76 1.60 -0.34
C PRO A 85 -7.71 1.12 0.75
N ASN A 86 -7.42 1.50 2.00
CA ASN A 86 -8.32 1.24 3.12
C ASN A 86 -9.70 1.87 2.84
N ALA A 87 -10.77 1.23 3.29
CA ALA A 87 -12.15 1.63 3.01
C ALA A 87 -12.45 3.11 3.29
N ARG A 88 -11.77 3.72 4.27
CA ARG A 88 -11.94 5.15 4.61
C ARG A 88 -11.39 6.11 3.55
N PHE A 89 -10.53 5.62 2.63
CA PHE A 89 -9.94 6.43 1.55
C PHE A 89 -10.57 6.14 0.20
N VAL A 90 -11.32 5.06 0.06
CA VAL A 90 -12.00 4.71 -1.19
C VAL A 90 -12.95 5.84 -1.60
N GLY A 91 -12.76 6.33 -2.83
CA GLY A 91 -13.55 7.45 -3.35
C GLY A 91 -13.11 8.84 -2.87
N SER A 92 -11.97 8.95 -2.19
CA SER A 92 -11.41 10.25 -1.77
C SER A 92 -11.03 11.13 -2.95
N THR A 93 -10.77 10.52 -4.11
CA THR A 93 -10.43 11.24 -5.33
C THR A 93 -11.25 10.76 -6.52
N LYS A 94 -11.21 11.54 -7.61
CA LYS A 94 -11.75 11.14 -8.91
C LYS A 94 -10.77 10.31 -9.74
N MET A 95 -9.59 10.02 -9.20
CA MET A 95 -8.51 9.30 -9.90
C MET A 95 -8.49 7.81 -9.57
N GLY A 96 -9.56 7.30 -8.94
CA GLY A 96 -9.71 5.89 -8.59
C GLY A 96 -8.68 5.41 -7.58
N PRO A 97 -8.41 4.09 -7.52
CA PRO A 97 -7.55 3.50 -6.51
C PRO A 97 -6.16 4.13 -6.41
N ARG A 98 -5.56 4.56 -7.52
CA ARG A 98 -4.26 5.25 -7.51
C ARG A 98 -4.32 6.57 -6.74
N GLY A 99 -5.33 7.39 -7.00
CA GLY A 99 -5.49 8.65 -6.28
C GLY A 99 -5.82 8.45 -4.80
N ASP A 100 -6.65 7.47 -4.51
CA ASP A 100 -7.05 7.13 -3.14
C ASP A 100 -5.86 6.63 -2.32
N GLU A 101 -4.96 5.83 -2.93
CA GLU A 101 -3.70 5.39 -2.32
C GLU A 101 -2.73 6.57 -2.08
N ILE A 102 -2.72 7.58 -2.93
CA ILE A 102 -1.91 8.80 -2.70
C ILE A 102 -2.44 9.54 -1.46
N VAL A 103 -3.76 9.71 -1.33
CA VAL A 103 -4.37 10.32 -0.15
C VAL A 103 -4.07 9.51 1.11
N GLN A 104 -4.14 8.18 1.02
CA GLN A 104 -3.77 7.29 2.13
C GLN A 104 -2.30 7.45 2.52
N MET A 105 -1.40 7.52 1.56
CA MET A 105 0.04 7.74 1.80
C MET A 105 0.29 9.07 2.51
N ASP A 106 -0.32 10.15 2.03
CA ASP A 106 -0.21 11.48 2.65
C ASP A 106 -0.73 11.47 4.09
N TRP A 107 -1.86 10.80 4.31
CA TRP A 107 -2.38 10.60 5.66
C TRP A 107 -1.40 9.86 6.59
N VAL A 108 -0.74 8.79 6.12
CA VAL A 108 0.27 8.04 6.89
C VAL A 108 1.42 8.94 7.30
N VAL A 109 1.93 9.73 6.37
CA VAL A 109 3.01 10.69 6.65
C VAL A 109 2.56 11.71 7.71
N GLY A 110 1.37 12.26 7.54
CA GLY A 110 0.76 13.20 8.49
C GLY A 110 0.60 12.60 9.89
N ASP A 111 0.16 11.35 9.99
CA ASP A 111 -0.04 10.65 11.28
C ASP A 111 1.30 10.42 12.01
N ILE A 112 2.35 10.05 11.28
CA ILE A 112 3.71 9.92 11.85
C ILE A 112 4.24 11.28 12.30
N MET A 113 4.08 12.34 11.49
CA MET A 113 4.51 13.68 11.85
C MET A 113 3.77 14.21 13.08
N ASN A 114 2.48 13.93 13.21
CA ASN A 114 1.71 14.26 14.40
C ASN A 114 2.22 13.52 15.63
N THR A 115 2.53 12.23 15.50
CA THR A 115 3.11 11.44 16.60
C THR A 115 4.42 12.04 17.10
N LEU A 116 5.32 12.48 16.22
CA LEU A 116 6.56 13.15 16.61
C LEU A 116 6.28 14.45 17.40
N ARG A 117 5.28 15.24 16.97
CA ARG A 117 4.87 16.48 17.67
C ARG A 117 4.26 16.20 19.04
N GLU A 118 3.35 15.23 19.12
CA GLU A 118 2.70 14.83 20.39
C GLU A 118 3.72 14.31 21.42
N LEU A 119 4.78 13.68 20.96
CA LEU A 119 5.89 13.21 21.81
C LEU A 119 6.92 14.31 22.11
N GLY A 120 6.81 15.49 21.49
CA GLY A 120 7.73 16.61 21.69
C GLY A 120 9.13 16.41 21.11
N ILE A 121 9.29 15.50 20.15
CA ILE A 121 10.59 15.16 19.54
C ILE A 121 10.72 15.60 18.08
N ASP A 122 9.71 16.28 17.54
CA ASP A 122 9.68 16.72 16.15
C ASP A 122 10.85 17.67 15.80
N LYS A 123 11.24 18.55 16.74
CA LYS A 123 12.36 19.50 16.54
C LYS A 123 13.75 18.84 16.61
N ASN A 124 13.83 17.62 17.10
CA ASN A 124 15.07 16.85 17.24
C ASN A 124 15.09 15.60 16.36
N THR A 125 14.18 15.52 15.39
CA THR A 125 14.06 14.38 14.46
C THR A 125 14.17 14.88 13.03
N LEU A 126 15.16 14.36 12.28
CA LEU A 126 15.24 14.56 10.84
C LEU A 126 14.30 13.57 10.16
N VAL A 127 13.33 14.08 9.41
CA VAL A 127 12.41 13.29 8.61
C VAL A 127 12.75 13.48 7.13
N ILE A 128 12.96 12.37 6.42
CA ILE A 128 13.22 12.34 4.99
C ILE A 128 12.09 11.58 4.33
N PHE A 129 11.40 12.20 3.38
CA PHE A 129 10.43 11.55 2.51
C PHE A 129 11.00 11.44 1.10
N SER A 130 10.97 10.25 0.54
CA SER A 130 11.47 9.99 -0.82
C SER A 130 10.70 8.86 -1.47
N SER A 131 10.77 8.78 -2.80
CA SER A 131 10.34 7.64 -3.58
C SER A 131 11.57 6.85 -4.06
N ASP A 132 11.43 5.55 -4.26
CA ASP A 132 12.47 4.67 -4.79
C ASP A 132 12.68 4.89 -6.30
N ASN A 133 11.61 5.28 -7.02
CA ASN A 133 11.66 5.58 -8.45
C ASN A 133 10.64 6.66 -8.82
N GLY A 134 10.70 7.11 -10.05
CA GLY A 134 9.70 8.00 -10.64
C GLY A 134 8.36 7.30 -10.92
N PRO A 135 7.31 8.06 -11.28
CA PRO A 135 5.99 7.49 -11.51
C PRO A 135 5.96 6.57 -12.73
N VAL A 136 5.40 5.38 -12.56
CA VAL A 136 5.02 4.49 -13.66
C VAL A 136 3.58 4.84 -14.05
N LEU A 137 3.40 5.44 -15.21
CA LEU A 137 2.08 5.92 -15.65
C LEU A 137 1.18 4.77 -16.07
N ASP A 138 1.75 3.80 -16.80
CA ASP A 138 1.08 2.57 -17.21
C ASP A 138 1.89 1.38 -16.72
N ASP A 139 1.42 0.74 -15.66
CA ASP A 139 2.02 -0.47 -15.08
C ASP A 139 1.30 -1.75 -15.51
N GLY A 140 0.35 -1.64 -16.46
CA GLY A 140 -0.42 -2.76 -16.98
C GLY A 140 -1.50 -3.28 -16.03
N TYR A 141 -1.71 -2.66 -14.88
CA TYR A 141 -2.73 -3.08 -13.92
C TYR A 141 -4.12 -2.55 -14.28
N THR A 142 -5.15 -3.39 -14.15
CA THR A 142 -6.51 -3.08 -14.63
C THR A 142 -7.36 -2.37 -13.57
N ASP A 143 -6.85 -1.31 -12.97
CA ASP A 143 -7.53 -0.49 -11.96
C ASP A 143 -7.99 0.89 -12.45
N GLN A 144 -8.02 1.08 -13.77
CA GLN A 144 -8.38 2.32 -14.46
C GLN A 144 -7.41 3.49 -14.24
N ALA A 145 -6.21 3.26 -13.72
CA ALA A 145 -5.26 4.32 -13.43
C ALA A 145 -4.86 5.12 -14.68
N VAL A 146 -4.70 4.44 -15.83
CA VAL A 146 -4.36 5.07 -17.12
C VAL A 146 -5.53 5.85 -17.67
N GLU A 147 -6.72 5.26 -17.68
CA GLU A 147 -7.94 5.85 -18.27
C GLU A 147 -8.37 7.10 -17.50
N LEU A 148 -8.14 7.13 -16.19
CA LEU A 148 -8.48 8.27 -15.34
C LEU A 148 -7.47 9.41 -15.45
N LEU A 149 -6.19 9.15 -15.71
CA LEU A 149 -5.17 10.19 -15.93
C LEU A 149 -5.52 11.13 -17.09
N GLY A 150 -6.07 10.58 -18.18
CA GLY A 150 -6.46 11.38 -19.34
C GLY A 150 -7.67 12.31 -19.13
N LYS A 151 -8.50 12.02 -18.12
CA LYS A 151 -9.73 12.77 -17.80
C LYS A 151 -9.50 13.98 -16.90
N HIS A 152 -8.35 14.04 -16.25
CA HIS A 152 -8.04 15.06 -15.24
C HIS A 152 -6.77 15.84 -15.58
N LYS A 153 -6.55 16.12 -16.90
CA LYS A 153 -5.50 17.06 -17.30
C LYS A 153 -5.81 18.42 -16.70
N PRO A 154 -4.82 19.10 -16.10
CA PRO A 154 -4.99 20.49 -15.67
C PRO A 154 -5.38 21.33 -16.89
N THR A 155 -6.46 22.13 -16.76
CA THR A 155 -6.85 23.15 -17.73
C THR A 155 -5.89 24.30 -17.65
#